data_f895e0912524c9b52a5f333e329cf71d
#
_entry.id   f895e0912524c9b52a5f333e329cf71d
#
_cell.length_a   1.000
_cell.length_b   1.000
_cell.length_c   1.000
_cell.angle_alpha   90.00
_cell.angle_beta   90.00
_cell.angle_gamma   90.00
#
_symmetry.space_group_name_H-M   'P 1'
#
loop_
_entity.id
_entity.type
_entity.pdbx_description
1 polymer ?
#
loop_
_entity_poly.entity_id
_entity_poly.type
_entity_poly.pdbx_seq_one_letter_code
_entity_poly.pdbx_strand_id
1 'polypeptide(L)'
;MSEPPSGGEHKRTLFERLSALLLRAPEDREQLLSLLRASHERELLDADALSMIEGVLQVSELSARDIMVPRAQMDVIDVSQSPEEFLPDLIRAAHSRFPVVEGERDNVVGILHAKDLLRLYADDPPELRELLRPAVFIPESKRLNVLLRDFRGNRNHIAIVVDEYGGVAGL
;
A
#
# COMPACT_ATOMS: atom_id res chain seq x y z
N MET A 1 -41.72 -25.42 -52.11
CA MET A 1 -40.38 -24.95 -52.42
C MET A 1 -40.44 -23.42 -52.36
N SER A 2 -40.18 -22.85 -51.22
CA SER A 2 -40.22 -21.39 -50.98
C SER A 2 -39.06 -21.06 -50.04
N GLU A 3 -38.14 -20.27 -50.54
CA GLU A 3 -36.95 -19.79 -49.83
C GLU A 3 -37.33 -18.85 -48.71
N PRO A 4 -36.55 -18.80 -47.57
CA PRO A 4 -36.70 -17.79 -46.57
C PRO A 4 -35.97 -16.50 -46.96
N PRO A 5 -36.46 -15.33 -46.59
CA PRO A 5 -35.79 -14.06 -46.88
C PRO A 5 -34.57 -13.87 -45.98
N SER A 6 -33.50 -13.46 -46.63
CA SER A 6 -32.19 -13.10 -46.10
C SER A 6 -32.21 -11.94 -45.11
N GLY A 7 -31.29 -12.02 -44.21
CA GLY A 7 -30.99 -11.15 -43.06
C GLY A 7 -31.06 -9.65 -43.30
N GLY A 8 -31.79 -9.00 -42.39
CA GLY A 8 -31.70 -7.57 -42.18
C GLY A 8 -30.45 -7.21 -41.37
N GLU A 9 -29.40 -6.76 -42.05
CA GLU A 9 -28.34 -6.00 -41.39
C GLU A 9 -28.98 -4.75 -40.78
N HIS A 10 -29.07 -4.73 -39.45
CA HIS A 10 -29.41 -3.52 -38.72
C HIS A 10 -28.30 -2.47 -38.98
N LYS A 11 -28.53 -1.65 -40.01
CA LYS A 11 -27.77 -0.39 -40.20
C LYS A 11 -28.03 0.45 -38.98
N ARG A 12 -27.07 0.45 -38.03
CA ARG A 12 -27.05 1.41 -36.92
C ARG A 12 -27.33 2.80 -37.51
N THR A 13 -28.38 3.46 -37.05
CA THR A 13 -28.79 4.77 -37.54
C THR A 13 -27.65 5.78 -37.33
N LEU A 14 -27.53 6.78 -38.19
CA LEU A 14 -26.54 7.86 -38.03
C LEU A 14 -26.61 8.48 -36.62
N PHE A 15 -27.79 8.49 -36.03
CA PHE A 15 -28.03 8.97 -34.68
C PHE A 15 -27.37 8.05 -33.60
N GLU A 16 -27.45 6.73 -33.75
CA GLU A 16 -26.77 5.78 -32.86
C GLU A 16 -25.24 5.84 -33.01
N ARG A 17 -24.74 6.14 -34.21
CA ARG A 17 -23.30 6.38 -34.43
C ARG A 17 -22.84 7.71 -33.85
N LEU A 18 -23.65 8.76 -33.96
CA LEU A 18 -23.38 10.07 -33.32
C LEU A 18 -23.48 9.98 -31.79
N SER A 19 -24.50 9.30 -31.26
CA SER A 19 -24.61 9.12 -29.81
C SER A 19 -23.51 8.22 -29.23
N ALA A 20 -23.05 7.20 -29.95
CA ALA A 20 -21.89 6.40 -29.57
C ALA A 20 -20.57 7.21 -29.64
N LEU A 21 -20.48 8.20 -30.53
CA LEU A 21 -19.34 9.10 -30.62
C LEU A 21 -19.36 10.16 -29.49
N LEU A 22 -20.54 10.58 -29.06
CA LEU A 22 -20.75 11.54 -27.95
C LEU A 22 -20.67 10.87 -26.56
N LEU A 23 -20.96 9.57 -26.48
CA LEU A 23 -20.84 8.72 -25.28
C LEU A 23 -19.55 7.86 -25.34
N ARG A 24 -18.46 8.44 -25.84
CA ARG A 24 -17.20 7.73 -25.89
C ARG A 24 -16.76 7.39 -24.46
N ALA A 25 -16.77 6.11 -24.14
CA ALA A 25 -16.18 5.63 -22.87
C ALA A 25 -14.70 6.06 -22.83
N PRO A 26 -14.19 6.49 -21.68
CA PRO A 26 -12.79 6.86 -21.56
C PRO A 26 -11.91 5.69 -21.97
N GLU A 27 -10.97 5.92 -22.88
CA GLU A 27 -10.06 4.92 -23.42
C GLU A 27 -8.78 4.81 -22.59
N ASP A 28 -8.47 5.87 -21.84
CA ASP A 28 -7.31 5.95 -20.97
C ASP A 28 -7.65 6.63 -19.65
N ARG A 29 -6.66 6.63 -18.75
CA ARG A 29 -6.79 7.21 -17.40
C ARG A 29 -7.01 8.74 -17.42
N GLU A 30 -6.36 9.43 -18.34
CA GLU A 30 -6.44 10.88 -18.44
C GLU A 30 -7.85 11.32 -18.84
N GLN A 31 -8.46 10.61 -19.79
CA GLN A 31 -9.85 10.82 -20.18
C GLN A 31 -10.81 10.48 -19.03
N LEU A 32 -10.52 9.43 -18.25
CA LEU A 32 -11.32 9.11 -17.06
C LEU A 32 -11.26 10.24 -16.03
N LEU A 33 -10.06 10.75 -15.73
CA LEU A 33 -9.89 11.88 -14.82
C LEU A 33 -10.61 13.15 -15.31
N SER A 34 -10.53 13.45 -16.61
CA SER A 34 -11.26 14.58 -17.21
C SER A 34 -12.77 14.43 -17.04
N LEU A 35 -13.29 13.22 -17.22
CA LEU A 35 -14.72 12.94 -17.03
C LEU A 35 -15.14 13.14 -15.57
N LEU A 36 -14.33 12.68 -14.62
CA LEU A 36 -14.59 12.82 -13.18
C LEU A 36 -14.59 14.32 -12.78
N ARG A 37 -13.61 15.10 -13.26
CA ARG A 37 -13.55 16.56 -13.03
C ARG A 37 -14.75 17.28 -13.64
N ALA A 38 -15.13 16.95 -14.86
CA ALA A 38 -16.34 17.51 -15.50
C ALA A 38 -17.63 17.12 -14.74
N SER A 39 -17.66 15.96 -14.10
CA SER A 39 -18.78 15.55 -13.24
C SER A 39 -18.83 16.38 -11.96
N HIS A 40 -17.68 16.71 -11.38
CA HIS A 40 -17.59 17.61 -10.24
C HIS A 40 -18.07 19.03 -10.59
N GLU A 41 -17.63 19.59 -11.73
CA GLU A 41 -18.09 20.90 -12.22
C GLU A 41 -19.60 20.99 -12.42
N ARG A 42 -20.25 19.85 -12.69
CA ARG A 42 -21.72 19.74 -12.83
C ARG A 42 -22.43 19.41 -11.51
N GLU A 43 -21.74 19.47 -10.39
CA GLU A 43 -22.27 19.15 -9.04
C GLU A 43 -22.80 17.71 -8.89
N LEU A 44 -22.41 16.78 -9.79
CA LEU A 44 -22.74 15.35 -9.70
C LEU A 44 -21.79 14.59 -8.76
N LEU A 45 -20.65 15.18 -8.45
CA LEU A 45 -19.59 14.62 -7.59
C LEU A 45 -19.08 15.77 -6.71
N ASP A 46 -19.03 15.57 -5.40
CA ASP A 46 -18.44 16.55 -4.50
C ASP A 46 -16.90 16.51 -4.55
N ALA A 47 -16.26 17.55 -4.00
CA ALA A 47 -14.80 17.70 -4.04
C ALA A 47 -14.08 16.58 -3.27
N ASP A 48 -14.65 16.13 -2.15
CA ASP A 48 -14.06 15.10 -1.32
C ASP A 48 -14.08 13.74 -2.03
N ALA A 49 -15.21 13.41 -2.68
CA ALA A 49 -15.34 12.19 -3.47
C ALA A 49 -14.40 12.20 -4.68
N LEU A 50 -14.27 13.33 -5.38
CA LEU A 50 -13.32 13.48 -6.49
C LEU A 50 -11.89 13.23 -6.00
N SER A 51 -11.48 13.89 -4.91
CA SER A 51 -10.15 13.73 -4.32
C SER A 51 -9.86 12.29 -3.91
N MET A 52 -10.83 11.60 -3.30
CA MET A 52 -10.69 10.18 -2.94
C MET A 52 -10.49 9.29 -4.16
N ILE A 53 -11.26 9.50 -5.23
CA ILE A 53 -11.13 8.71 -6.46
C ILE A 53 -9.77 8.97 -7.12
N GLU A 54 -9.33 10.23 -7.22
CA GLU A 54 -8.01 10.58 -7.76
C GLU A 54 -6.89 9.91 -6.94
N GLY A 55 -7.00 9.91 -5.61
CA GLY A 55 -6.07 9.21 -4.71
C GLY A 55 -6.02 7.70 -4.96
N VAL A 56 -7.15 7.04 -5.12
CA VAL A 56 -7.21 5.59 -5.43
C VAL A 56 -6.54 5.28 -6.75
N LEU A 57 -6.78 6.09 -7.78
CA LEU A 57 -6.14 5.95 -9.08
C LEU A 57 -4.62 6.15 -8.96
N GLN A 58 -4.16 7.12 -8.18
CA GLN A 58 -2.74 7.38 -7.96
C GLN A 58 -2.04 6.20 -7.25
N VAL A 59 -2.64 5.67 -6.19
CA VAL A 59 -2.10 4.53 -5.42
C VAL A 59 -1.83 3.31 -6.30
N SER A 60 -2.62 3.12 -7.36
CA SER A 60 -2.43 1.98 -8.27
C SER A 60 -1.12 2.02 -9.06
N GLU A 61 -0.51 3.19 -9.20
CA GLU A 61 0.74 3.40 -9.93
C GLU A 61 1.98 3.41 -9.05
N LEU A 62 1.79 3.69 -7.76
CA LEU A 62 2.88 3.77 -6.80
C LEU A 62 3.40 2.38 -6.39
N SER A 63 4.67 2.34 -6.03
CA SER A 63 5.37 1.19 -5.47
C SER A 63 5.77 1.45 -4.01
N ALA A 64 6.28 0.44 -3.33
CA ALA A 64 6.78 0.56 -1.97
C ALA A 64 7.88 1.63 -1.86
N ARG A 65 8.78 1.72 -2.84
CA ARG A 65 9.85 2.74 -2.92
C ARG A 65 9.30 4.17 -2.81
N ASP A 66 8.13 4.44 -3.37
CA ASP A 66 7.59 5.79 -3.47
C ASP A 66 7.05 6.32 -2.13
N ILE A 67 6.77 5.43 -1.17
CA ILE A 67 6.18 5.79 0.13
C ILE A 67 6.95 5.27 1.34
N MET A 68 7.98 4.43 1.14
CA MET A 68 8.74 3.86 2.25
C MET A 68 9.44 4.94 3.08
N VAL A 69 9.63 4.66 4.36
CA VAL A 69 10.61 5.35 5.19
C VAL A 69 11.99 4.84 4.80
N PRO A 70 12.89 5.69 4.27
CA PRO A 70 14.22 5.25 3.84
C PRO A 70 15.03 4.65 5.01
N ARG A 71 15.91 3.70 4.72
CA ARG A 71 16.79 3.02 5.70
C ARG A 71 17.44 3.97 6.71
N ALA A 72 17.94 5.12 6.25
CA ALA A 72 18.62 6.08 7.11
C ALA A 72 17.70 6.71 8.17
N GLN A 73 16.39 6.71 7.92
CA GLN A 73 15.37 7.31 8.79
C GLN A 73 14.58 6.27 9.60
N MET A 74 14.91 4.98 9.44
CA MET A 74 14.24 3.93 10.21
C MET A 74 14.65 3.98 11.68
N ASP A 75 13.66 3.99 12.58
CA ASP A 75 13.87 3.72 13.99
C ASP A 75 13.91 2.21 14.19
N VAL A 76 15.07 1.69 14.58
CA VAL A 76 15.31 0.27 14.81
C VAL A 76 15.84 0.03 16.22
N ILE A 77 15.63 -1.17 16.73
CA ILE A 77 16.18 -1.64 18.01
C ILE A 77 17.25 -2.70 17.70
N ASP A 78 18.41 -2.61 18.32
CA ASP A 78 19.35 -3.72 18.31
C ASP A 78 18.97 -4.73 19.41
N VAL A 79 18.84 -5.99 19.05
CA VAL A 79 18.44 -7.06 19.98
C VAL A 79 19.41 -7.26 21.15
N SER A 80 20.64 -6.77 21.01
CA SER A 80 21.67 -6.84 22.05
C SER A 80 21.53 -5.73 23.11
N GLN A 81 20.75 -4.70 22.84
CA GLN A 81 20.51 -3.60 23.79
C GLN A 81 19.58 -4.04 24.92
N SER A 82 19.84 -3.51 26.10
CA SER A 82 18.90 -3.66 27.22
C SER A 82 17.64 -2.80 27.04
N PRO A 83 16.51 -3.15 27.66
CA PRO A 83 15.30 -2.34 27.58
C PRO A 83 15.51 -0.88 28.02
N GLU A 84 16.36 -0.64 29.02
CA GLU A 84 16.67 0.68 29.53
C GLU A 84 17.40 1.55 28.50
N GLU A 85 18.16 0.94 27.59
CA GLU A 85 18.94 1.64 26.58
C GLU A 85 18.05 2.10 25.40
N PHE A 86 17.15 1.24 24.91
CA PHE A 86 16.34 1.59 23.75
C PHE A 86 15.00 2.26 24.09
N LEU A 87 14.46 2.06 25.30
CA LEU A 87 13.14 2.56 25.68
C LEU A 87 12.97 4.09 25.53
N PRO A 88 13.97 4.94 25.91
CA PRO A 88 13.86 6.38 25.72
C PRO A 88 13.65 6.79 24.26
N ASP A 89 14.32 6.11 23.32
CA ASP A 89 14.21 6.38 21.89
C ASP A 89 12.85 5.93 21.34
N LEU A 90 12.34 4.77 21.78
CA LEU A 90 11.01 4.30 21.45
C LEU A 90 9.90 5.26 21.90
N ILE A 91 10.03 5.77 23.13
CA ILE A 91 9.05 6.73 23.68
C ILE A 91 9.07 8.02 22.83
N ARG A 92 10.26 8.48 22.42
CA ARG A 92 10.41 9.67 21.59
C ARG A 92 9.83 9.47 20.19
N ALA A 93 10.11 8.31 19.56
CA ALA A 93 9.61 7.96 18.24
C ALA A 93 8.09 7.74 18.22
N ALA A 94 7.51 7.27 19.33
CA ALA A 94 6.08 7.07 19.55
C ALA A 94 5.41 6.13 18.50
N HIS A 95 6.16 5.23 17.88
CA HIS A 95 5.64 4.25 16.93
C HIS A 95 5.06 3.03 17.65
N SER A 96 4.14 2.34 17.00
CA SER A 96 3.53 1.11 17.53
C SER A 96 4.33 -0.14 17.23
N ARG A 97 5.24 -0.11 16.24
CA ARG A 97 6.02 -1.25 15.75
C ARG A 97 7.41 -0.80 15.38
N PHE A 98 8.39 -1.61 15.75
CA PHE A 98 9.79 -1.34 15.51
C PHE A 98 10.46 -2.57 14.90
N PRO A 99 11.22 -2.41 13.80
CA PRO A 99 12.14 -3.45 13.35
C PRO A 99 13.21 -3.69 14.40
N VAL A 100 13.50 -4.96 14.65
CA VAL A 100 14.60 -5.36 15.53
C VAL A 100 15.68 -5.97 14.67
N VAL A 101 16.90 -5.49 14.83
CA VAL A 101 18.09 -5.91 14.09
C VAL A 101 19.06 -6.61 15.01
N GLU A 102 20.00 -7.35 14.46
CA GLU A 102 21.12 -7.94 15.18
C GLU A 102 22.43 -7.47 14.56
N GLY A 103 23.06 -6.48 15.19
CA GLY A 103 24.28 -5.84 14.73
C GLY A 103 24.07 -4.89 13.57
N GLU A 104 23.92 -5.43 12.36
CA GLU A 104 23.74 -4.61 11.16
C GLU A 104 22.27 -4.34 10.85
N ARG A 105 21.98 -3.17 10.26
CA ARG A 105 20.60 -2.79 9.88
C ARG A 105 19.99 -3.69 8.81
N ASP A 106 20.80 -4.44 8.09
CA ASP A 106 20.34 -5.42 7.10
C ASP A 106 19.88 -6.74 7.75
N ASN A 107 20.37 -7.03 8.95
CA ASN A 107 20.00 -8.25 9.67
C ASN A 107 18.76 -8.02 10.55
N VAL A 108 17.60 -7.92 9.93
CA VAL A 108 16.32 -7.76 10.65
C VAL A 108 15.87 -9.13 11.17
N VAL A 109 15.84 -9.28 12.49
CA VAL A 109 15.46 -10.54 13.18
C VAL A 109 13.96 -10.61 13.51
N GLY A 110 13.23 -9.49 13.44
CA GLY A 110 11.79 -9.49 13.66
C GLY A 110 11.21 -8.08 13.87
N ILE A 111 9.93 -8.04 14.22
CA ILE A 111 9.19 -6.83 14.53
C ILE A 111 8.72 -6.87 15.98
N LEU A 112 9.09 -5.87 16.76
CA LEU A 112 8.62 -5.67 18.12
C LEU A 112 7.37 -4.76 18.11
N HIS A 113 6.32 -5.16 18.80
CA HIS A 113 5.20 -4.28 19.07
C HIS A 113 5.45 -3.54 20.39
N ALA A 114 5.37 -2.21 20.37
CA ALA A 114 5.60 -1.38 21.56
C ALA A 114 4.77 -1.81 22.78
N LYS A 115 3.53 -2.26 22.57
CA LYS A 115 2.66 -2.76 23.67
C LYS A 115 3.17 -4.04 24.32
N ASP A 116 3.93 -4.88 23.57
CA ASP A 116 4.42 -6.15 24.08
C ASP A 116 5.61 -5.94 25.06
N LEU A 117 6.22 -4.72 25.05
CA LEU A 117 7.23 -4.31 26.05
C LEU A 117 6.71 -4.32 27.49
N LEU A 118 5.42 -4.16 27.69
CA LEU A 118 4.81 -4.25 29.04
C LEU A 118 5.06 -5.63 29.67
N ARG A 119 5.28 -6.67 28.86
CA ARG A 119 5.59 -8.03 29.34
C ARG A 119 6.99 -8.15 29.95
N LEU A 120 7.91 -7.25 29.62
CA LEU A 120 9.24 -7.19 30.23
C LEU A 120 9.23 -6.75 31.69
N TYR A 121 8.10 -6.20 32.15
CA TYR A 121 7.90 -5.74 33.53
C TYR A 121 6.97 -6.68 34.32
N ALA A 122 6.69 -7.86 33.80
CA ALA A 122 5.95 -8.91 34.54
C ALA A 122 6.86 -9.60 35.56
N ASP A 123 6.28 -10.42 36.46
CA ASP A 123 7.03 -11.18 37.47
C ASP A 123 8.02 -12.20 36.86
N ASP A 124 7.70 -12.73 35.67
CA ASP A 124 8.55 -13.62 34.90
C ASP A 124 8.70 -13.05 33.47
N PRO A 125 9.64 -12.11 33.27
CA PRO A 125 9.79 -11.43 31.99
C PRO A 125 10.38 -12.36 30.93
N PRO A 126 9.78 -12.41 29.71
CA PRO A 126 10.37 -13.16 28.60
C PRO A 126 11.63 -12.45 28.07
N GLU A 127 12.46 -13.17 27.35
CA GLU A 127 13.53 -12.53 26.57
C GLU A 127 12.95 -11.67 25.44
N LEU A 128 13.65 -10.59 25.05
CA LEU A 128 13.21 -9.70 23.98
C LEU A 128 12.92 -10.47 22.68
N ARG A 129 13.74 -11.49 22.36
CA ARG A 129 13.56 -12.34 21.16
C ARG A 129 12.23 -13.09 21.15
N GLU A 130 11.69 -13.47 22.31
CA GLU A 130 10.40 -14.17 22.41
C GLU A 130 9.20 -13.25 22.12
N LEU A 131 9.39 -11.93 22.19
CA LEU A 131 8.39 -10.94 21.87
C LEU A 131 8.33 -10.61 20.39
N LEU A 132 9.33 -11.03 19.60
CA LEU A 132 9.44 -10.66 18.20
C LEU A 132 8.44 -11.45 17.35
N ARG A 133 7.84 -10.75 16.41
CA ARG A 133 7.02 -11.32 15.36
C ARG A 133 7.81 -11.41 14.06
N PRO A 134 7.53 -12.39 13.20
CA PRO A 134 8.20 -12.50 11.92
C PRO A 134 8.09 -11.22 11.11
N ALA A 135 9.21 -10.72 10.57
CA ALA A 135 9.21 -9.61 9.63
C ALA A 135 8.74 -10.09 8.25
N VAL A 136 7.99 -9.24 7.57
CA VAL A 136 7.61 -9.45 6.17
C VAL A 136 8.53 -8.62 5.31
N PHE A 137 9.17 -9.25 4.33
CA PHE A 137 10.06 -8.58 3.39
C PHE A 137 9.38 -8.43 2.04
N ILE A 138 9.52 -7.25 1.42
CA ILE A 138 8.95 -6.95 0.12
C ILE A 138 9.98 -6.22 -0.76
N PRO A 139 9.97 -6.42 -2.08
CA PRO A 139 10.84 -5.66 -2.97
C PRO A 139 10.35 -4.20 -3.09
N GLU A 140 11.26 -3.27 -3.34
CA GLU A 140 10.97 -1.86 -3.59
C GLU A 140 9.92 -1.64 -4.70
N SER A 141 9.94 -2.49 -5.73
CA SER A 141 9.02 -2.44 -6.86
C SER A 141 7.61 -2.96 -6.56
N LYS A 142 7.34 -3.44 -5.35
CA LYS A 142 6.01 -3.96 -4.96
C LYS A 142 4.97 -2.88 -5.13
N ARG A 143 3.96 -3.11 -5.97
CA ARG A 143 2.85 -2.18 -6.19
C ARG A 143 2.01 -2.00 -4.93
N LEU A 144 1.64 -0.75 -4.61
CA LEU A 144 0.92 -0.43 -3.36
C LEU A 144 -0.46 -1.06 -3.28
N ASN A 145 -1.19 -1.18 -4.38
CA ASN A 145 -2.49 -1.83 -4.40
C ASN A 145 -2.40 -3.32 -4.04
N VAL A 146 -1.30 -3.99 -4.44
CA VAL A 146 -1.03 -5.38 -4.08
C VAL A 146 -0.60 -5.47 -2.62
N LEU A 147 0.31 -4.59 -2.18
CA LEU A 147 0.77 -4.52 -0.78
C LEU A 147 -0.40 -4.29 0.18
N LEU A 148 -1.29 -3.36 -0.13
CA LEU A 148 -2.48 -3.09 0.69
C LEU A 148 -3.39 -4.32 0.81
N ARG A 149 -3.55 -5.07 -0.28
CA ARG A 149 -4.32 -6.34 -0.26
C ARG A 149 -3.66 -7.36 0.64
N ASP A 150 -2.32 -7.51 0.53
CA ASP A 150 -1.55 -8.44 1.34
C ASP A 150 -1.64 -8.07 2.83
N PHE A 151 -1.52 -6.78 3.18
CA PHE A 151 -1.66 -6.29 4.54
C PHE A 151 -3.04 -6.57 5.13
N ARG A 152 -4.10 -6.35 4.35
CA ARG A 152 -5.48 -6.65 4.79
C ARG A 152 -5.70 -8.15 4.98
N GLY A 153 -5.16 -8.98 4.09
CA GLY A 153 -5.29 -10.44 4.16
C GLY A 153 -4.55 -11.06 5.35
N ASN A 154 -3.33 -10.59 5.61
CA ASN A 154 -2.44 -11.15 6.63
C ASN A 154 -2.46 -10.36 7.96
N ARG A 155 -3.27 -9.30 8.06
CA ARG A 155 -3.33 -8.40 9.22
C ARG A 155 -1.98 -7.77 9.57
N ASN A 156 -1.10 -7.62 8.59
CA ASN A 156 0.17 -6.93 8.74
C ASN A 156 -0.04 -5.43 8.54
N HIS A 157 0.82 -4.64 9.16
CA HIS A 157 0.78 -3.18 9.09
C HIS A 157 2.15 -2.56 8.86
N ILE A 158 3.16 -3.40 8.63
CA ILE A 158 4.56 -3.01 8.44
C ILE A 158 5.24 -4.08 7.59
N ALA A 159 6.16 -3.66 6.73
CA ALA A 159 6.99 -4.55 5.93
C ALA A 159 8.38 -3.94 5.76
N ILE A 160 9.40 -4.77 5.76
CA ILE A 160 10.77 -4.38 5.45
C ILE A 160 10.91 -4.37 3.93
N VAL A 161 11.32 -3.23 3.39
CA VAL A 161 11.57 -3.07 1.96
C VAL A 161 13.02 -3.42 1.66
N VAL A 162 13.22 -4.29 0.67
CA VAL A 162 14.56 -4.73 0.25
C VAL A 162 14.84 -4.34 -1.20
N ASP A 163 16.11 -4.04 -1.45
CA ASP A 163 16.62 -3.78 -2.78
C ASP A 163 16.86 -5.08 -3.58
N GLU A 164 17.35 -4.97 -4.82
CA GLU A 164 17.66 -6.08 -5.71
C GLU A 164 18.83 -6.97 -5.27
N TYR A 165 19.61 -6.51 -4.29
CA TYR A 165 20.74 -7.26 -3.70
C TYR A 165 20.38 -7.91 -2.36
N GLY A 166 19.15 -7.70 -1.88
CA GLY A 166 18.67 -8.21 -0.60
C GLY A 166 19.00 -7.32 0.59
N GLY A 167 19.60 -6.15 0.37
CA GLY A 167 19.84 -5.15 1.41
C GLY A 167 18.56 -4.44 1.82
N VAL A 168 18.47 -4.03 3.09
CA VAL A 168 17.31 -3.25 3.58
C VAL A 168 17.37 -1.83 2.99
N ALA A 169 16.37 -1.48 2.19
CA ALA A 169 16.20 -0.17 1.58
C ALA A 169 15.33 0.77 2.44
N GLY A 170 14.38 0.21 3.20
CA GLY A 170 13.44 0.99 3.99
C GLY A 170 12.37 0.16 4.69
N LEU A 171 11.31 0.84 5.12
CA LEU A 171 10.22 0.31 5.91
C LEU A 171 8.88 0.79 5.38
#